data_08f1203209a4c8fb41b3eba64d6c6d49
#
_entry.id   08f1203209a4c8fb41b3eba64d6c6d49
#
_cell.length_a   1.000
_cell.length_b   1.000
_cell.length_c   1.000
_cell.angle_alpha   90.00
_cell.angle_beta   90.00
_cell.angle_gamma   90.00
#
_symmetry.space_group_name_H-M   'P 1'
#
loop_
_entity.id
_entity.type
_entity.pdbx_description
1 polymer ?
#
loop_
_entity_poly.entity_id
_entity_poly.type
_entity_poly.pdbx_seq_one_letter_code
_entity_poly.pdbx_strand_id
1 'polypeptide(L)'
;MNINKFIKNRRKELGLTMLDVAKACEVSEATVSRWESGDISNMKRSRIAALAKILKISPAIIVGVQDEFEYSSAGIDFTRIPLYDNLCCGNGGFVDDNILEMIPIPSKGLNPNVNYFAQYAHGKSMIGAGINDGDLLVFERVDKVNSGVIGCFCLDDNTATCKKYKELESLIMLQPMNNDYEPIVVDPFNNNIRCIGKLKKVIKDFEWED
;
A
#
# COMPACT_ATOMS: atom_id res chain seq x y z
N MET A 1 -16.89 -9.95 -16.15
CA MET A 1 -17.76 -9.86 -14.93
C MET A 1 -19.15 -9.34 -15.33
N ASN A 2 -20.26 -9.95 -14.86
CA ASN A 2 -21.60 -9.40 -15.12
C ASN A 2 -21.87 -8.29 -14.10
N ILE A 3 -21.74 -7.03 -14.53
CA ILE A 3 -21.85 -5.82 -13.68
C ILE A 3 -23.17 -5.76 -12.90
N ASN A 4 -24.27 -6.23 -13.48
CA ASN A 4 -25.59 -6.18 -12.86
C ASN A 4 -25.68 -7.10 -11.64
N LYS A 5 -25.17 -8.33 -11.78
CA LYS A 5 -25.05 -9.27 -10.65
C LYS A 5 -24.09 -8.74 -9.58
N PHE A 6 -23.01 -8.10 -9.98
CA PHE A 6 -22.04 -7.50 -9.06
C PHE A 6 -22.69 -6.40 -8.21
N ILE A 7 -23.39 -5.43 -8.81
CA ILE A 7 -24.10 -4.35 -8.13
C ILE A 7 -25.11 -4.90 -7.11
N LYS A 8 -25.90 -5.89 -7.54
CA LYS A 8 -26.90 -6.55 -6.68
C LYS A 8 -26.24 -7.24 -5.47
N ASN A 9 -25.19 -7.99 -5.68
CA ASN A 9 -24.47 -8.69 -4.62
C ASN A 9 -23.82 -7.69 -3.65
N ARG A 10 -23.16 -6.66 -4.18
CA ARG A 10 -22.51 -5.63 -3.37
C ARG A 10 -23.49 -4.85 -2.50
N ARG A 11 -24.66 -4.52 -3.03
CA ARG A 11 -25.73 -3.92 -2.24
C ARG A 11 -26.13 -4.80 -1.06
N LYS A 12 -26.33 -6.11 -1.32
CA LYS A 12 -26.70 -7.09 -0.27
C LYS A 12 -25.59 -7.25 0.78
N GLU A 13 -24.33 -7.34 0.37
CA GLU A 13 -23.17 -7.40 1.27
C GLU A 13 -23.11 -6.21 2.23
N LEU A 14 -23.52 -5.03 1.76
CA LEU A 14 -23.56 -3.81 2.56
C LEU A 14 -24.87 -3.68 3.38
N GLY A 15 -25.77 -4.65 3.32
CA GLY A 15 -27.05 -4.62 4.02
C GLY A 15 -28.04 -3.56 3.52
N LEU A 16 -27.80 -3.01 2.30
CA LEU A 16 -28.62 -1.95 1.74
C LEU A 16 -29.88 -2.49 1.07
N THR A 17 -31.00 -1.77 1.23
CA THR A 17 -32.23 -2.01 0.47
C THR A 17 -32.18 -1.35 -0.91
N MET A 18 -33.08 -1.74 -1.82
CA MET A 18 -33.22 -1.01 -3.10
C MET A 18 -33.64 0.46 -2.88
N LEU A 19 -34.45 0.71 -1.84
CA LEU A 19 -34.89 2.05 -1.45
C LEU A 19 -33.73 2.93 -1.01
N ASP A 20 -32.74 2.39 -0.27
CA ASP A 20 -31.56 3.13 0.16
C ASP A 20 -30.73 3.59 -1.05
N VAL A 21 -30.51 2.68 -2.01
CA VAL A 21 -29.81 2.99 -3.26
C VAL A 21 -30.60 3.98 -4.10
N ALA A 22 -31.91 3.80 -4.20
CA ALA A 22 -32.81 4.70 -4.95
C ALA A 22 -32.74 6.14 -4.41
N LYS A 23 -32.81 6.31 -3.08
CA LYS A 23 -32.66 7.62 -2.42
C LYS A 23 -31.31 8.26 -2.68
N ALA A 24 -30.22 7.48 -2.53
CA ALA A 24 -28.85 7.98 -2.72
C ALA A 24 -28.57 8.42 -4.19
N CYS A 25 -29.21 7.75 -5.14
CA CYS A 25 -29.04 8.03 -6.58
C CYS A 25 -30.13 8.97 -7.16
N GLU A 26 -31.08 9.44 -6.33
CA GLU A 26 -32.23 10.27 -6.74
C GLU A 26 -33.02 9.65 -7.89
N VAL A 27 -33.39 8.36 -7.72
CA VAL A 27 -34.15 7.57 -8.70
C VAL A 27 -35.22 6.74 -7.99
N SER A 28 -36.12 6.11 -8.77
CA SER A 28 -37.08 5.16 -8.24
C SER A 28 -36.44 3.78 -7.97
N GLU A 29 -37.03 2.99 -7.06
CA GLU A 29 -36.62 1.59 -6.83
C GLU A 29 -36.72 0.74 -8.11
N ALA A 30 -37.73 1.02 -8.96
CA ALA A 30 -37.87 0.38 -10.26
C ALA A 30 -36.67 0.64 -11.18
N THR A 31 -36.02 1.81 -11.04
CA THR A 31 -34.78 2.12 -11.77
C THR A 31 -33.60 1.30 -11.23
N VAL A 32 -33.47 1.18 -9.92
CA VAL A 32 -32.43 0.34 -9.30
C VAL A 32 -32.62 -1.14 -9.70
N SER A 33 -33.85 -1.62 -9.68
CA SER A 33 -34.17 -2.99 -10.14
C SER A 33 -33.77 -3.23 -11.60
N ARG A 34 -33.98 -2.24 -12.50
CA ARG A 34 -33.52 -2.31 -13.90
C ARG A 34 -32.00 -2.36 -14.01
N TRP A 35 -31.28 -1.58 -13.21
CA TRP A 35 -29.81 -1.64 -13.16
C TRP A 35 -29.29 -3.01 -12.72
N GLU A 36 -29.94 -3.63 -11.72
CA GLU A 36 -29.60 -4.96 -11.24
C GLU A 36 -30.01 -6.09 -12.19
N SER A 37 -30.93 -5.84 -13.15
CA SER A 37 -31.40 -6.83 -14.14
C SER A 37 -30.74 -6.70 -15.53
N GLY A 38 -30.01 -5.63 -15.82
CA GLY A 38 -29.27 -5.55 -17.06
C GLY A 38 -29.24 -4.22 -17.81
N ASP A 39 -30.15 -3.31 -17.49
CA ASP A 39 -30.31 -2.05 -18.21
C ASP A 39 -29.53 -0.90 -17.54
N ILE A 40 -28.18 -1.00 -17.64
CA ILE A 40 -27.27 -0.02 -17.04
C ILE A 40 -26.60 0.90 -18.07
N SER A 41 -26.74 0.61 -19.37
CA SER A 41 -25.97 1.23 -20.46
C SER A 41 -26.18 2.74 -20.62
N ASN A 42 -27.30 3.29 -20.15
CA ASN A 42 -27.66 4.71 -20.31
C ASN A 42 -27.63 5.52 -19.01
N MET A 43 -26.82 5.11 -18.03
CA MET A 43 -26.74 5.79 -16.77
C MET A 43 -25.99 7.12 -16.87
N LYS A 44 -26.60 8.21 -16.40
CA LYS A 44 -25.95 9.54 -16.35
C LYS A 44 -24.72 9.51 -15.41
N ARG A 45 -23.66 10.26 -15.75
CA ARG A 45 -22.42 10.32 -14.97
C ARG A 45 -22.64 10.65 -13.48
N SER A 46 -23.55 11.57 -13.17
CA SER A 46 -23.90 11.91 -11.79
C SER A 46 -24.46 10.72 -11.01
N ARG A 47 -25.27 9.88 -11.65
CA ARG A 47 -25.86 8.67 -11.04
C ARG A 47 -24.82 7.56 -10.87
N ILE A 48 -23.87 7.45 -11.82
CA ILE A 48 -22.71 6.53 -11.70
C ILE A 48 -21.91 6.90 -10.46
N ALA A 49 -21.59 8.18 -10.26
CA ALA A 49 -20.85 8.64 -9.09
C ALA A 49 -21.61 8.39 -7.77
N ALA A 50 -22.92 8.66 -7.74
CA ALA A 50 -23.75 8.40 -6.56
C ALA A 50 -23.87 6.91 -6.22
N LEU A 51 -24.07 6.06 -7.25
CA LEU A 51 -24.12 4.60 -7.09
C LEU A 51 -22.79 4.04 -6.61
N ALA A 52 -21.68 4.49 -7.19
CA ALA A 52 -20.33 4.09 -6.77
C ALA A 52 -20.08 4.45 -5.30
N LYS A 53 -20.47 5.65 -4.89
CA LYS A 53 -20.31 6.15 -3.52
C LYS A 53 -21.10 5.30 -2.51
N ILE A 54 -22.38 5.01 -2.75
CA ILE A 54 -23.21 4.23 -1.80
C ILE A 54 -22.78 2.77 -1.75
N LEU A 55 -22.34 2.19 -2.87
CA LEU A 55 -21.84 0.82 -2.93
C LEU A 55 -20.38 0.67 -2.50
N LYS A 56 -19.68 1.80 -2.21
CA LYS A 56 -18.25 1.83 -1.86
C LYS A 56 -17.38 1.11 -2.89
N ILE A 57 -17.58 1.43 -4.17
CA ILE A 57 -16.84 0.87 -5.31
C ILE A 57 -16.31 2.00 -6.21
N SER A 58 -15.34 1.68 -7.07
CA SER A 58 -14.87 2.64 -8.09
C SER A 58 -15.96 2.89 -9.15
N PRO A 59 -16.21 4.14 -9.57
CA PRO A 59 -17.07 4.44 -10.73
C PRO A 59 -16.65 3.70 -12.00
N ALA A 60 -15.38 3.42 -12.19
CA ALA A 60 -14.82 2.69 -13.33
C ALA A 60 -15.44 1.30 -13.49
N ILE A 61 -15.72 0.61 -12.38
CA ILE A 61 -16.37 -0.71 -12.36
C ILE A 61 -17.77 -0.64 -12.98
N ILE A 62 -18.52 0.44 -12.70
CA ILE A 62 -19.89 0.62 -13.22
C ILE A 62 -19.87 0.91 -14.72
N VAL A 63 -18.88 1.63 -15.20
CA VAL A 63 -18.74 2.03 -16.64
C VAL A 63 -18.20 0.88 -17.48
N GLY A 64 -17.79 -0.24 -16.84
CA GLY A 64 -17.22 -1.40 -17.55
C GLY A 64 -15.78 -1.16 -18.01
N VAL A 65 -15.12 -0.10 -17.53
CA VAL A 65 -13.66 -0.05 -17.54
C VAL A 65 -13.24 -1.13 -16.55
N GLN A 66 -12.93 -2.30 -17.06
CA GLN A 66 -12.21 -3.28 -16.29
C GLN A 66 -10.85 -2.62 -15.99
N ASP A 67 -10.68 -2.14 -14.75
CA ASP A 67 -9.34 -2.18 -14.20
C ASP A 67 -8.92 -3.63 -14.43
N GLU A 68 -7.80 -3.89 -15.09
CA GLU A 68 -7.27 -5.23 -15.41
C GLU A 68 -6.93 -6.05 -14.14
N PHE A 69 -7.43 -5.66 -13.01
CA PHE A 69 -7.43 -6.41 -11.78
C PHE A 69 -8.75 -7.18 -11.64
N GLU A 70 -8.93 -8.25 -12.44
CA GLU A 70 -9.74 -9.37 -12.00
C GLU A 70 -9.12 -9.90 -10.70
N TYR A 71 -9.61 -9.38 -9.57
CA TYR A 71 -9.43 -10.08 -8.29
C TYR A 71 -10.08 -11.44 -8.46
N SER A 72 -9.25 -12.40 -8.84
CA SER A 72 -9.67 -13.78 -8.98
C SER A 72 -10.32 -14.21 -7.66
N SER A 73 -11.35 -14.98 -7.75
CA SER A 73 -12.05 -15.71 -6.67
C SER A 73 -11.15 -16.65 -5.84
N ALA A 74 -9.85 -16.42 -5.82
CA ALA A 74 -8.85 -17.21 -5.09
C ALA A 74 -8.60 -16.70 -3.65
N GLY A 75 -9.41 -15.75 -3.15
CA GLY A 75 -9.34 -15.33 -1.75
C GLY A 75 -8.06 -14.58 -1.34
N ILE A 76 -7.36 -13.95 -2.27
CA ILE A 76 -6.23 -13.08 -1.96
C ILE A 76 -6.70 -11.63 -2.02
N ASP A 77 -6.79 -11.01 -0.85
CA ASP A 77 -7.04 -9.57 -0.72
C ASP A 77 -5.75 -8.79 -0.97
N PHE A 78 -5.89 -7.62 -1.60
CA PHE A 78 -4.78 -6.69 -1.83
C PHE A 78 -5.05 -5.34 -1.18
N THR A 79 -3.99 -4.75 -0.65
CA THR A 79 -3.97 -3.38 -0.12
C THR A 79 -3.11 -2.53 -1.04
N ARG A 80 -3.57 -1.33 -1.42
CA ARG A 80 -2.76 -0.36 -2.16
C ARG A 80 -1.92 0.44 -1.18
N ILE A 81 -0.61 0.49 -1.43
CA ILE A 81 0.35 1.25 -0.64
C ILE A 81 1.18 2.16 -1.55
N PRO A 82 1.63 3.34 -1.07
CA PRO A 82 2.50 4.21 -1.85
C PRO A 82 3.88 3.58 -2.03
N LEU A 83 4.38 3.62 -3.27
CA LEU A 83 5.75 3.34 -3.65
C LEU A 83 6.52 4.65 -3.76
N TYR A 84 7.66 4.74 -3.11
CA TYR A 84 8.56 5.89 -3.17
C TYR A 84 9.84 5.52 -3.93
N ASP A 85 10.32 6.42 -4.81
CA ASP A 85 11.60 6.28 -5.49
C ASP A 85 12.75 6.58 -4.53
N ASN A 86 12.75 7.79 -3.99
CA ASN A 86 13.68 8.24 -2.97
C ASN A 86 12.89 8.80 -1.78
N LEU A 87 13.04 8.16 -0.64
CA LEU A 87 12.50 8.71 0.61
C LEU A 87 13.39 9.88 1.04
N CYS A 88 13.08 11.09 0.54
CA CYS A 88 13.67 12.30 1.08
C CYS A 88 12.97 12.63 2.38
N CYS A 89 13.70 12.58 3.46
CA CYS A 89 13.21 12.88 4.79
C CYS A 89 13.37 14.38 5.07
N GLY A 90 12.55 15.24 4.45
CA GLY A 90 12.53 16.66 4.76
C GLY A 90 12.12 16.97 6.21
N ASN A 91 12.24 18.21 6.64
CA ASN A 91 11.89 18.68 7.99
C ASN A 91 10.40 18.52 8.32
N GLY A 92 9.94 17.28 8.59
CA GLY A 92 8.55 17.08 8.99
C GLY A 92 7.92 15.74 8.63
N GLY A 93 8.63 14.83 8.01
CA GLY A 93 8.09 13.51 7.67
C GLY A 93 8.10 13.20 6.17
N PHE A 94 7.34 12.21 5.79
CA PHE A 94 7.16 11.84 4.38
C PHE A 94 6.62 13.03 3.58
N VAL A 95 7.32 13.42 2.55
CA VAL A 95 6.80 14.36 1.56
C VAL A 95 5.98 13.53 0.59
N ASP A 96 4.65 13.68 0.64
CA ASP A 96 3.73 12.94 -0.24
C ASP A 96 3.97 13.26 -1.73
N ASP A 97 4.73 14.31 -2.04
CA ASP A 97 5.10 14.71 -3.40
C ASP A 97 6.07 13.73 -4.10
N ASN A 98 6.66 12.78 -3.36
CA ASN A 98 7.61 11.79 -3.89
C ASN A 98 6.99 10.40 -4.11
N ILE A 99 5.67 10.29 -4.09
CA ILE A 99 4.97 9.03 -4.41
C ILE A 99 5.07 8.81 -5.93
N LEU A 100 5.73 7.73 -6.35
CA LEU A 100 5.76 7.31 -7.75
C LEU A 100 4.40 6.80 -8.18
N GLU A 101 3.86 5.87 -7.41
CA GLU A 101 2.59 5.23 -7.70
C GLU A 101 1.99 4.53 -6.47
N MET A 102 0.74 4.11 -6.58
CA MET A 102 0.06 3.27 -5.59
C MET A 102 0.07 1.83 -6.08
N ILE A 103 0.86 0.96 -5.43
CA ILE A 103 1.04 -0.44 -5.84
C ILE A 103 0.16 -1.40 -5.02
N PRO A 104 -0.38 -2.46 -5.63
CA PRO A 104 -1.14 -3.50 -4.94
C PRO A 104 -0.20 -4.49 -4.25
N ILE A 105 -0.38 -4.70 -2.95
CA ILE A 105 0.37 -5.69 -2.16
C ILE A 105 -0.61 -6.68 -1.54
N PRO A 106 -0.33 -8.01 -1.55
CA PRO A 106 -1.17 -8.98 -0.88
C PRO A 106 -1.36 -8.63 0.60
N SER A 107 -2.64 -8.49 1.03
CA SER A 107 -3.00 -8.06 2.40
C SER A 107 -2.68 -9.11 3.46
N LYS A 108 -2.46 -10.36 3.07
CA LYS A 108 -2.15 -11.45 4.01
C LYS A 108 -0.93 -11.08 4.89
N GLY A 109 -1.16 -11.05 6.21
CA GLY A 109 -0.14 -10.69 7.20
C GLY A 109 0.09 -9.18 7.38
N LEU A 110 -0.73 -8.33 6.75
CA LEU A 110 -0.79 -6.90 7.02
C LEU A 110 -1.96 -6.59 7.96
N ASN A 111 -1.77 -5.60 8.81
CA ASN A 111 -2.83 -5.09 9.68
C ASN A 111 -3.56 -3.94 8.94
N PRO A 112 -4.89 -4.02 8.70
CA PRO A 112 -5.63 -3.01 7.95
C PRO A 112 -5.70 -1.63 8.65
N ASN A 113 -5.37 -1.57 9.94
CA ASN A 113 -5.38 -0.33 10.72
C ASN A 113 -4.02 0.37 10.77
N VAL A 114 -3.05 -0.08 9.98
CA VAL A 114 -1.69 0.42 9.95
C VAL A 114 -1.35 0.91 8.56
N ASN A 115 -0.62 2.01 8.48
CA ASN A 115 -0.13 2.54 7.21
C ASN A 115 1.16 1.82 6.79
N TYR A 116 1.22 1.48 5.51
CA TYR A 116 2.39 0.86 4.89
C TYR A 116 2.90 1.73 3.75
N PHE A 117 4.16 1.54 3.41
CA PHE A 117 4.78 2.11 2.22
C PHE A 117 5.78 1.12 1.62
N ALA A 118 6.16 1.34 0.39
CA ALA A 118 7.14 0.52 -0.32
C ALA A 118 8.28 1.36 -0.88
N GLN A 119 9.43 0.73 -1.05
CA GLN A 119 10.61 1.25 -1.72
C GLN A 119 11.41 0.09 -2.30
N TYR A 120 12.09 0.31 -3.42
CA TYR A 120 13.07 -0.65 -3.93
C TYR A 120 14.35 -0.62 -3.10
N ALA A 121 14.93 -1.79 -2.89
CA ALA A 121 16.24 -1.92 -2.27
C ALA A 121 17.33 -1.45 -3.24
N HIS A 122 18.31 -0.70 -2.74
CA HIS A 122 19.47 -0.28 -3.52
C HIS A 122 20.75 -0.79 -2.87
N GLY A 123 21.58 -1.43 -3.69
CA GLY A 123 22.87 -1.96 -3.29
C GLY A 123 22.82 -3.28 -2.52
N LYS A 124 23.98 -3.67 -1.99
CA LYS A 124 24.22 -5.02 -1.46
C LYS A 124 24.36 -5.08 0.07
N SER A 125 24.08 -3.99 0.77
CA SER A 125 24.35 -3.90 2.22
C SER A 125 23.51 -4.85 3.08
N MET A 126 22.42 -5.42 2.55
CA MET A 126 21.49 -6.27 3.28
C MET A 126 21.33 -7.69 2.72
N ILE A 127 22.26 -8.14 1.86
CA ILE A 127 22.20 -9.48 1.23
C ILE A 127 22.22 -10.63 2.22
N GLY A 128 22.91 -10.49 3.35
CA GLY A 128 22.91 -11.49 4.42
C GLY A 128 21.57 -11.62 5.16
N ALA A 129 20.66 -10.67 4.97
CA ALA A 129 19.26 -10.76 5.38
C ALA A 129 18.35 -11.26 4.25
N GLY A 130 18.93 -11.66 3.11
CA GLY A 130 18.19 -12.09 1.94
C GLY A 130 17.54 -10.93 1.16
N ILE A 131 18.00 -9.69 1.34
CA ILE A 131 17.53 -8.51 0.60
C ILE A 131 18.59 -8.16 -0.45
N ASN A 132 18.21 -8.28 -1.72
CA ASN A 132 19.07 -7.99 -2.86
C ASN A 132 18.75 -6.62 -3.47
N ASP A 133 19.64 -6.12 -4.31
CA ASP A 133 19.39 -4.94 -5.12
C ASP A 133 18.15 -5.18 -6.02
N GLY A 134 17.26 -4.20 -6.09
CA GLY A 134 16.01 -4.29 -6.84
C GLY A 134 14.85 -4.99 -6.13
N ASP A 135 15.04 -5.64 -4.98
CA ASP A 135 13.94 -6.22 -4.21
C ASP A 135 12.95 -5.14 -3.76
N LEU A 136 11.65 -5.42 -3.83
CA LEU A 136 10.62 -4.51 -3.33
C LEU A 136 10.43 -4.71 -1.82
N LEU A 137 10.75 -3.69 -1.05
CA LEU A 137 10.63 -3.65 0.39
C LEU A 137 9.32 -3.02 0.82
N VAL A 138 8.53 -3.72 1.65
CA VAL A 138 7.31 -3.20 2.24
C VAL A 138 7.56 -2.91 3.71
N PHE A 139 7.33 -1.67 4.12
CA PHE A 139 7.51 -1.22 5.48
C PHE A 139 6.19 -0.85 6.14
N GLU A 140 6.04 -1.22 7.40
CA GLU A 140 5.04 -0.70 8.32
C GLU A 140 5.52 0.65 8.82
N ARG A 141 4.68 1.71 8.70
CA ARG A 141 5.02 3.07 9.16
C ARG A 141 5.08 3.10 10.68
N VAL A 142 6.26 3.31 11.22
CA VAL A 142 6.52 3.43 12.65
C VAL A 142 7.63 4.44 12.88
N ASP A 143 7.61 5.12 14.00
CA ASP A 143 8.63 6.08 14.43
C ASP A 143 9.70 5.44 15.34
N LYS A 144 9.52 4.18 15.74
CA LYS A 144 10.44 3.45 16.60
C LYS A 144 10.41 1.95 16.32
N VAL A 145 11.56 1.30 16.46
CA VAL A 145 11.73 -0.15 16.39
C VAL A 145 12.60 -0.66 17.55
N ASN A 146 12.44 -1.93 17.90
CA ASN A 146 13.27 -2.56 18.91
C ASN A 146 14.62 -3.02 18.33
N SER A 147 15.63 -3.16 19.20
CA SER A 147 16.93 -3.71 18.84
C SER A 147 16.81 -5.09 18.19
N GLY A 148 17.52 -5.31 17.09
CA GLY A 148 17.48 -6.53 16.29
C GLY A 148 16.51 -6.49 15.10
N VAL A 149 15.66 -5.48 14.99
CA VAL A 149 14.69 -5.32 13.90
C VAL A 149 15.34 -4.66 12.68
N ILE A 150 14.96 -5.10 11.48
CA ILE A 150 15.29 -4.41 10.22
C ILE A 150 14.26 -3.32 9.99
N GLY A 151 14.74 -2.09 9.75
CA GLY A 151 13.92 -0.92 9.51
C GLY A 151 14.48 -0.01 8.44
N CYS A 152 13.68 0.97 8.09
CA CYS A 152 14.06 2.11 7.25
C CYS A 152 14.34 3.31 8.15
N PHE A 153 15.50 3.91 7.98
CA PHE A 153 15.98 5.02 8.80
C PHE A 153 16.40 6.17 7.92
N CYS A 154 16.08 7.37 8.35
CA CYS A 154 16.51 8.61 7.74
C CYS A 154 17.67 9.19 8.55
N LEU A 155 18.74 9.58 7.87
CA LEU A 155 19.92 10.19 8.45
C LEU A 155 19.94 11.71 8.19
N ASP A 156 20.93 12.40 8.78
CA ASP A 156 21.09 13.87 8.71
C ASP A 156 21.12 14.44 7.28
N ASP A 157 21.64 13.67 6.33
CA ASP A 157 21.70 14.02 4.92
C ASP A 157 20.38 13.84 4.16
N ASN A 158 19.30 13.54 4.89
CA ASN A 158 17.97 13.21 4.35
C ASN A 158 17.94 11.95 3.47
N THR A 159 18.97 11.10 3.52
CA THR A 159 18.96 9.80 2.84
C THR A 159 18.26 8.75 3.70
N ALA A 160 17.43 7.94 3.05
CA ALA A 160 16.82 6.78 3.69
C ALA A 160 17.70 5.54 3.50
N THR A 161 17.88 4.77 4.54
CA THR A 161 18.65 3.52 4.51
C THR A 161 17.92 2.38 5.21
N CYS A 162 17.99 1.18 4.61
CA CYS A 162 17.49 -0.06 5.23
C CYS A 162 18.63 -0.76 5.96
N LYS A 163 18.53 -0.91 7.27
CA LYS A 163 19.53 -1.55 8.12
C LYS A 163 18.90 -2.30 9.27
N LYS A 164 19.69 -3.17 9.91
CA LYS A 164 19.33 -3.78 11.20
C LYS A 164 19.65 -2.81 12.33
N TYR A 165 18.62 -2.44 13.08
CA TYR A 165 18.76 -1.55 14.25
C TYR A 165 19.37 -2.29 15.44
N LYS A 166 20.36 -1.68 16.08
CA LYS A 166 20.90 -2.10 17.37
C LYS A 166 21.05 -0.89 18.29
N GLU A 167 20.57 -1.06 19.52
CA GLU A 167 20.74 -0.09 20.59
C GLU A 167 21.94 -0.52 21.44
N LEU A 168 22.89 0.38 21.63
CA LEU A 168 24.13 0.18 22.39
C LEU A 168 24.19 1.27 23.45
N GLU A 169 23.90 0.96 24.72
CA GLU A 169 23.93 1.91 25.85
C GLU A 169 23.49 3.35 25.48
N SER A 170 24.42 4.18 24.98
CA SER A 170 24.19 5.58 24.59
C SER A 170 24.20 5.82 23.08
N LEU A 171 24.45 4.79 22.26
CA LEU A 171 24.60 4.91 20.81
C LEU A 171 23.60 4.03 20.08
N ILE A 172 23.34 4.39 18.84
CA ILE A 172 22.56 3.59 17.90
C ILE A 172 23.52 3.06 16.83
N MET A 173 23.42 1.78 16.54
CA MET A 173 24.13 1.17 15.42
C MET A 173 23.13 0.73 14.37
N LEU A 174 23.27 1.20 13.16
CA LEU A 174 22.59 0.70 11.97
C LEU A 174 23.52 -0.31 11.28
N GLN A 175 23.27 -1.58 11.54
CA GLN A 175 24.13 -2.66 11.08
C GLN A 175 23.73 -3.14 9.70
N PRO A 176 24.64 -3.14 8.70
CA PRO A 176 24.45 -3.86 7.46
C PRO A 176 24.47 -5.38 7.72
N MET A 177 23.79 -6.12 6.87
CA MET A 177 23.82 -7.58 6.84
C MET A 177 24.69 -8.07 5.68
N ASN A 178 25.86 -7.42 5.52
CA ASN A 178 26.92 -7.78 4.58
C ASN A 178 28.24 -7.30 5.19
N ASN A 179 29.22 -8.21 5.29
CA ASN A 179 30.52 -7.94 5.93
C ASN A 179 31.40 -6.95 5.14
N ASP A 180 31.09 -6.68 3.88
CA ASP A 180 31.78 -5.70 3.03
C ASP A 180 31.39 -4.24 3.36
N TYR A 181 30.43 -4.05 4.26
CA TYR A 181 29.92 -2.74 4.62
C TYR A 181 30.11 -2.47 6.11
N GLU A 182 30.62 -1.27 6.42
CA GLU A 182 30.80 -0.82 7.80
C GLU A 182 29.46 -0.44 8.44
N PRO A 183 29.25 -0.71 9.72
CA PRO A 183 28.10 -0.21 10.46
C PRO A 183 28.10 1.32 10.57
N ILE A 184 26.91 1.92 10.49
CA ILE A 184 26.72 3.33 10.77
C ILE A 184 26.43 3.49 12.25
N VAL A 185 27.34 4.15 12.99
CA VAL A 185 27.16 4.46 14.42
C VAL A 185 26.69 5.88 14.55
N VAL A 186 25.59 6.06 15.26
CA VAL A 186 24.92 7.35 15.43
C VAL A 186 24.77 7.65 16.90
N ASP A 187 25.18 8.86 17.30
CA ASP A 187 24.87 9.41 18.60
C ASP A 187 23.51 10.12 18.55
N PRO A 188 22.45 9.58 19.18
CA PRO A 188 21.12 10.16 19.11
C PRO A 188 20.99 11.55 19.74
N PHE A 189 21.99 12.01 20.49
CA PHE A 189 22.04 13.34 21.08
C PHE A 189 22.64 14.39 20.16
N ASN A 190 23.50 13.96 19.22
CA ASN A 190 24.25 14.84 18.32
C ASN A 190 23.84 14.72 16.85
N ASN A 191 23.13 13.67 16.47
CA ASN A 191 22.71 13.41 15.09
C ASN A 191 21.19 13.20 15.02
N ASN A 192 20.59 13.65 13.91
CA ASN A 192 19.18 13.40 13.65
C ASN A 192 19.03 12.05 12.93
N ILE A 193 18.73 11.03 13.70
CA ILE A 193 18.26 9.75 13.14
C ILE A 193 16.76 9.60 13.38
N ARG A 194 16.02 9.24 12.35
CA ARG A 194 14.58 8.96 12.47
C ARG A 194 14.28 7.57 11.91
N CYS A 195 13.61 6.76 12.70
CA CYS A 195 12.96 5.56 12.17
C CYS A 195 11.72 5.99 11.39
N ILE A 196 11.57 5.52 10.17
CA ILE A 196 10.42 5.81 9.31
C ILE A 196 9.60 4.57 8.98
N GLY A 197 10.16 3.38 9.22
CA GLY A 197 9.43 2.15 8.97
C GLY A 197 10.13 0.91 9.49
N LYS A 198 9.31 -0.10 9.79
CA LYS A 198 9.72 -1.45 10.14
C LYS A 198 9.50 -2.37 8.95
N LEU A 199 10.53 -3.12 8.55
CA LEU A 199 10.41 -4.06 7.44
C LEU A 199 9.34 -5.12 7.74
N LYS A 200 8.43 -5.31 6.80
CA LYS A 200 7.32 -6.25 6.93
C LYS A 200 7.35 -7.35 5.88
N LYS A 201 7.68 -7.01 4.63
CA LYS A 201 7.79 -7.97 3.53
C LYS A 201 8.95 -7.60 2.62
N VAL A 202 9.51 -8.61 1.97
CA VAL A 202 10.41 -8.49 0.82
C VAL A 202 9.75 -9.26 -0.33
N ILE A 203 9.52 -8.57 -1.44
CA ILE A 203 8.97 -9.17 -2.65
C ILE A 203 10.08 -9.17 -3.68
N LYS A 204 10.29 -10.33 -4.32
CA LYS A 204 11.39 -10.59 -5.24
C LYS A 204 10.86 -10.94 -6.61
N ASP A 205 11.43 -10.34 -7.61
CA ASP A 205 11.29 -10.79 -8.98
C ASP A 205 12.46 -11.72 -9.34
N PHE A 206 12.17 -12.76 -10.10
CA PHE A 206 13.19 -13.65 -10.64
C PHE A 206 13.23 -13.47 -12.14
N GLU A 207 14.36 -12.98 -12.63
CA GLU A 207 14.66 -12.99 -14.04
C GLU A 207 15.43 -14.29 -14.36
N TRP A 208 14.96 -15.06 -15.34
CA TRP A 208 15.69 -16.18 -15.86
C TRP A 208 16.63 -15.65 -16.93
N GLU A 209 17.93 -15.86 -16.77
CA GLU A 209 18.90 -15.67 -17.85
C GLU A 209 18.67 -16.79 -18.86
N ASP A 210 18.31 -16.42 -20.12
CA ASP A 210 18.18 -17.33 -21.26
C ASP A 210 19.55 -17.79 -21.81
#